data_f10fda9400e0618411e95bca933199a0
#
_entry.id   f10fda9400e0618411e95bca933199a0
#
_cell.length_a   1.000
_cell.length_b   1.000
_cell.length_c   1.000
_cell.angle_alpha   90.00
_cell.angle_beta   90.00
_cell.angle_gamma   90.00
#
_symmetry.space_group_name_H-M   'P 1'
#
loop_
_entity.id
_entity.type
_entity.pdbx_description
1 polymer ?
#
loop_
_entity_poly.entity_id
_entity_poly.type
_entity_poly.pdbx_seq_one_letter_code
_entity_poly.pdbx_strand_id
1 'polypeptide(L)'
;MAERLIVGMSGGVDSSVAAALLVEQGYDVVGVTLRVWPWRAPEEGAKRFGSCCSPETVAGAREVARQLVIPYYLLNTEREFDAAVIDEFTREYAAGRTPVPCVACNRKVKFGSLLARARAWDAVAVATGHYARITRDAATGRHLLWRGRDARKDQSDFLWPLTQEQLAAARFPVGELVKDEVRAEARRLGLATAETPESQEICFIPDDDYRGFLRRRAPEVFRPGPIVDGRGRELGRHGGIADFTVGQRRGLGLATGRSLYVTALDPDRNAVVVGPAEELEADRLWAEDVNLISVATLERPTQVEAKIRHGQVPVAATLFPPIAGPGHGCRAEVRFAEPQRAVTPGQSVVFYQGDLVLGGGVIARSGGEAA
;
A
#
# COMPACT_ATOMS: atom_id res chain seq x y z
N MET A 1 18.60 17.40 25.74
CA MET A 1 18.70 15.96 25.42
C MET A 1 18.33 15.79 23.96
N ALA A 2 18.98 14.87 23.24
CA ALA A 2 18.61 14.57 21.85
C ALA A 2 17.16 14.03 21.79
N GLU A 3 16.42 14.40 20.77
CA GLU A 3 15.07 13.87 20.57
C GLU A 3 15.14 12.39 20.18
N ARG A 4 14.31 11.56 20.82
CA ARG A 4 14.25 10.12 20.53
C ARG A 4 13.38 9.83 19.34
N LEU A 5 13.88 8.98 18.41
CA LEU A 5 13.17 8.49 17.24
C LEU A 5 13.18 6.94 17.20
N ILE A 6 12.05 6.36 16.85
CA ILE A 6 11.98 4.94 16.55
C ILE A 6 12.13 4.75 15.03
N VAL A 7 13.07 3.91 14.61
CA VAL A 7 13.25 3.59 13.19
C VAL A 7 12.73 2.18 12.92
N GLY A 8 11.75 2.07 12.05
CA GLY A 8 11.27 0.78 11.54
C GLY A 8 12.31 0.17 10.59
N MET A 9 13.03 -0.84 11.05
CA MET A 9 14.12 -1.51 10.33
C MET A 9 13.62 -2.83 9.74
N SER A 10 13.51 -2.91 8.43
CA SER A 10 13.07 -4.11 7.71
C SER A 10 14.22 -5.05 7.31
N GLY A 11 15.46 -4.71 7.62
CA GLY A 11 16.64 -5.43 7.12
C GLY A 11 17.01 -5.11 5.66
N GLY A 12 16.29 -4.19 5.02
CA GLY A 12 16.64 -3.65 3.70
C GLY A 12 17.52 -2.40 3.80
N VAL A 13 18.19 -2.06 2.68
CA VAL A 13 19.13 -0.92 2.59
C VAL A 13 18.47 0.41 2.95
N ASP A 14 17.22 0.65 2.53
CA ASP A 14 16.54 1.93 2.71
C ASP A 14 16.29 2.26 4.19
N SER A 15 15.81 1.28 4.96
CA SER A 15 15.58 1.46 6.39
C SER A 15 16.90 1.56 7.19
N SER A 16 17.95 0.90 6.71
CA SER A 16 19.29 0.95 7.31
C SER A 16 19.93 2.33 7.12
N VAL A 17 19.83 2.88 5.91
CA VAL A 17 20.32 4.25 5.62
C VAL A 17 19.47 5.28 6.36
N ALA A 18 18.15 5.09 6.43
CA ALA A 18 17.29 5.99 7.21
C ALA A 18 17.74 6.06 8.69
N ALA A 19 18.08 4.92 9.30
CA ALA A 19 18.61 4.88 10.67
C ALA A 19 19.95 5.60 10.78
N ALA A 20 20.88 5.33 9.85
CA ALA A 20 22.19 5.93 9.84
C ALA A 20 22.17 7.46 9.70
N LEU A 21 21.37 7.98 8.78
CA LEU A 21 21.19 9.42 8.57
C LEU A 21 20.65 10.12 9.84
N LEU A 22 19.75 9.50 10.56
CA LEU A 22 19.21 10.07 11.81
C LEU A 22 20.25 10.04 12.94
N VAL A 23 21.08 9.02 13.02
CA VAL A 23 22.21 8.97 13.94
C VAL A 23 23.21 10.07 13.64
N GLU A 24 23.58 10.26 12.35
CA GLU A 24 24.49 11.34 11.94
C GLU A 24 23.92 12.74 12.22
N GLN A 25 22.58 12.89 12.18
CA GLN A 25 21.89 14.13 12.56
C GLN A 25 21.82 14.36 14.08
N GLY A 26 22.30 13.41 14.88
CA GLY A 26 22.39 13.55 16.34
C GLY A 26 21.11 13.18 17.09
N TYR A 27 20.18 12.46 16.49
CA TYR A 27 18.99 11.94 17.21
C TYR A 27 19.33 10.73 18.11
N ASP A 28 18.56 10.57 19.18
CA ASP A 28 18.55 9.33 19.99
C ASP A 28 17.71 8.27 19.25
N VAL A 29 18.37 7.43 18.47
CA VAL A 29 17.73 6.46 17.56
C VAL A 29 17.59 5.11 18.23
N VAL A 30 16.38 4.52 18.13
CA VAL A 30 16.09 3.14 18.55
C VAL A 30 15.59 2.36 17.33
N GLY A 31 16.29 1.29 16.95
CA GLY A 31 15.91 0.40 15.85
C GLY A 31 14.82 -0.59 16.30
N VAL A 32 13.79 -0.75 15.47
CA VAL A 32 12.70 -1.70 15.72
C VAL A 32 12.37 -2.49 14.45
N THR A 33 12.37 -3.82 14.57
CA THR A 33 11.77 -4.69 13.54
C THR A 33 10.44 -5.23 14.05
N LEU A 34 9.40 -5.13 13.21
CA LEU A 34 8.09 -5.72 13.49
C LEU A 34 8.08 -7.15 12.93
N ARG A 35 7.92 -8.14 13.80
CA ARG A 35 7.66 -9.51 13.37
C ARG A 35 6.16 -9.63 13.10
N VAL A 36 5.82 -9.57 11.82
CA VAL A 36 4.42 -9.56 11.34
C VAL A 36 3.93 -10.94 10.90
N TRP A 37 4.82 -11.93 10.81
CA TRP A 37 4.54 -13.29 10.36
C TRP A 37 5.25 -14.34 11.22
N PRO A 38 4.60 -15.49 11.51
CA PRO A 38 5.24 -16.58 12.23
C PRO A 38 6.43 -17.16 11.47
N TRP A 39 7.55 -17.34 12.15
CA TRP A 39 8.68 -18.08 11.60
C TRP A 39 8.35 -19.57 11.58
N ARG A 40 7.78 -20.03 10.48
CA ARG A 40 7.62 -21.46 10.22
C ARG A 40 8.81 -21.97 9.42
N ALA A 41 9.17 -23.24 9.64
CA ALA A 41 10.10 -23.89 8.72
C ALA A 41 9.54 -23.79 7.30
N PRO A 42 10.37 -23.44 6.28
CA PRO A 42 9.90 -23.39 4.90
C PRO A 42 9.34 -24.76 4.52
N GLU A 43 8.17 -24.79 3.89
CA GLU A 43 7.76 -25.97 3.15
C GLU A 43 8.82 -26.24 2.06
N GLU A 44 9.14 -27.52 1.79
CA GLU A 44 10.13 -27.89 0.78
C GLU A 44 9.77 -27.23 -0.56
N GLY A 45 10.69 -26.42 -1.09
CA GLY A 45 10.53 -25.70 -2.36
C GLY A 45 10.13 -24.23 -2.27
N ALA A 46 9.81 -23.69 -1.10
CA ALA A 46 9.48 -22.25 -0.96
C ALA A 46 10.74 -21.38 -1.15
N LYS A 47 10.67 -20.41 -2.07
CA LYS A 47 11.72 -19.41 -2.25
C LYS A 47 11.81 -18.52 -1.01
N ARG A 48 12.99 -18.46 -0.39
CA ARG A 48 13.26 -17.77 0.90
C ARG A 48 13.45 -16.25 0.81
N PHE A 49 13.27 -15.61 -0.34
CA PHE A 49 13.64 -14.20 -0.52
C PHE A 49 12.40 -13.30 -0.52
N GLY A 50 12.36 -12.31 0.40
CA GLY A 50 11.51 -11.15 0.27
C GLY A 50 10.65 -10.72 1.46
N SER A 51 10.47 -11.50 2.54
CA SER A 51 9.68 -11.01 3.67
C SER A 51 10.51 -10.08 4.57
N CYS A 52 9.95 -8.91 4.92
CA CYS A 52 10.61 -7.90 5.75
C CYS A 52 10.89 -8.34 7.21
N CYS A 53 10.52 -9.54 7.60
CA CYS A 53 10.73 -10.10 8.94
C CYS A 53 11.22 -11.55 8.92
N SER A 54 11.90 -12.00 7.85
CA SER A 54 12.58 -13.29 7.86
C SER A 54 13.74 -13.29 8.86
N PRO A 55 14.20 -14.45 9.36
CA PRO A 55 15.36 -14.51 10.25
C PRO A 55 16.58 -13.79 9.69
N GLU A 56 16.82 -13.89 8.37
CA GLU A 56 17.94 -13.26 7.68
C GLU A 56 17.82 -11.74 7.66
N THR A 57 16.61 -11.20 7.35
CA THR A 57 16.37 -9.75 7.34
C THR A 57 16.44 -9.16 8.75
N VAL A 58 15.96 -9.90 9.76
CA VAL A 58 16.10 -9.50 11.18
C VAL A 58 17.56 -9.51 11.60
N ALA A 59 18.36 -10.51 11.18
CA ALA A 59 19.80 -10.54 11.47
C ALA A 59 20.52 -9.34 10.81
N GLY A 60 20.19 -9.02 9.56
CA GLY A 60 20.72 -7.84 8.87
C GLY A 60 20.38 -6.53 9.59
N ALA A 61 19.13 -6.35 10.03
CA ALA A 61 18.70 -5.18 10.79
C ALA A 61 19.44 -5.06 12.14
N ARG A 62 19.62 -6.19 12.85
CA ARG A 62 20.37 -6.24 14.12
C ARG A 62 21.84 -5.89 13.91
N GLU A 63 22.45 -6.39 12.84
CA GLU A 63 23.85 -6.08 12.53
C GLU A 63 24.05 -4.60 12.20
N VAL A 64 23.15 -3.99 11.43
CA VAL A 64 23.15 -2.54 11.17
C VAL A 64 23.01 -1.75 12.49
N ALA A 65 22.09 -2.16 13.36
CA ALA A 65 21.92 -1.49 14.67
C ALA A 65 23.20 -1.60 15.54
N ARG A 66 23.89 -2.74 15.49
CA ARG A 66 25.19 -2.93 16.14
C ARG A 66 26.27 -2.01 15.55
N GLN A 67 26.34 -1.88 14.22
CA GLN A 67 27.27 -0.98 13.53
C GLN A 67 27.03 0.49 13.90
N LEU A 68 25.76 0.88 14.00
CA LEU A 68 25.35 2.24 14.37
C LEU A 68 25.39 2.51 15.88
N VAL A 69 25.67 1.50 16.70
CA VAL A 69 25.70 1.56 18.17
C VAL A 69 24.37 2.06 18.74
N ILE A 70 23.24 1.61 18.20
CA ILE A 70 21.90 1.95 18.64
C ILE A 70 21.19 0.76 19.30
N PRO A 71 20.27 0.99 20.28
CA PRO A 71 19.39 -0.05 20.79
C PRO A 71 18.53 -0.65 19.68
N TYR A 72 18.28 -1.97 19.76
CA TYR A 72 17.47 -2.69 18.78
C TYR A 72 16.49 -3.64 19.44
N TYR A 73 15.23 -3.60 18.97
CA TYR A 73 14.16 -4.46 19.46
C TYR A 73 13.43 -5.17 18.34
N LEU A 74 13.14 -6.46 18.53
CA LEU A 74 12.25 -7.25 17.70
C LEU A 74 10.89 -7.34 18.38
N LEU A 75 9.88 -6.68 17.84
CA LEU A 75 8.52 -6.67 18.39
C LEU A 75 7.66 -7.72 17.72
N ASN A 76 7.05 -8.59 18.48
CA ASN A 76 6.03 -9.50 17.96
C ASN A 76 4.72 -8.73 17.78
N THR A 77 4.33 -8.52 16.53
CA THR A 77 3.11 -7.83 16.12
C THR A 77 2.23 -8.74 15.25
N GLU A 78 2.43 -10.06 15.28
CA GLU A 78 1.73 -11.02 14.42
C GLU A 78 0.21 -10.88 14.54
N ARG A 79 -0.33 -10.86 15.76
CA ARG A 79 -1.79 -10.76 15.99
C ARG A 79 -2.36 -9.43 15.51
N GLU A 80 -1.63 -8.34 15.75
CA GLU A 80 -2.05 -6.99 15.31
C GLU A 80 -2.04 -6.88 13.80
N PHE A 81 -0.99 -7.43 13.16
CA PHE A 81 -0.87 -7.44 11.71
C PHE A 81 -1.94 -8.35 11.08
N ASP A 82 -2.20 -9.51 11.66
CA ASP A 82 -3.25 -10.42 11.21
C ASP A 82 -4.60 -9.71 11.18
N ALA A 83 -5.01 -9.12 12.29
CA ALA A 83 -6.29 -8.42 12.43
C ALA A 83 -6.39 -7.14 11.56
N ALA A 84 -5.31 -6.37 11.47
CA ALA A 84 -5.32 -5.07 10.82
C ALA A 84 -5.10 -5.12 9.29
N VAL A 85 -4.36 -6.14 8.81
CA VAL A 85 -3.92 -6.22 7.40
C VAL A 85 -4.44 -7.48 6.72
N ILE A 86 -4.22 -8.67 7.32
CA ILE A 86 -4.54 -9.93 6.66
C ILE A 86 -6.05 -10.18 6.63
N ASP A 87 -6.76 -9.90 7.71
CA ASP A 87 -8.22 -10.02 7.76
C ASP A 87 -8.89 -9.04 6.79
N GLU A 88 -8.38 -7.81 6.67
CA GLU A 88 -8.87 -6.84 5.70
C GLU A 88 -8.60 -7.33 4.27
N PHE A 89 -7.38 -7.75 3.98
CA PHE A 89 -7.00 -8.33 2.69
C PHE A 89 -7.93 -9.48 2.28
N THR A 90 -8.21 -10.38 3.20
CA THR A 90 -9.09 -11.54 2.98
C THR A 90 -10.53 -11.12 2.71
N ARG A 91 -11.06 -10.18 3.51
CA ARG A 91 -12.44 -9.66 3.32
C ARG A 91 -12.62 -8.94 1.99
N GLU A 92 -11.63 -8.14 1.58
CA GLU A 92 -11.67 -7.41 0.33
C GLU A 92 -11.74 -8.38 -0.87
N TYR A 93 -10.90 -9.42 -0.88
CA TYR A 93 -10.99 -10.45 -1.92
C TYR A 93 -12.30 -11.24 -1.89
N ALA A 94 -12.82 -11.56 -0.71
CA ALA A 94 -14.13 -12.18 -0.56
C ALA A 94 -15.26 -11.29 -1.12
N ALA A 95 -15.09 -9.97 -1.01
CA ALA A 95 -15.99 -8.97 -1.57
C ALA A 95 -15.74 -8.67 -3.05
N GLY A 96 -14.89 -9.44 -3.76
CA GLY A 96 -14.55 -9.19 -5.17
C GLY A 96 -13.77 -7.90 -5.40
N ARG A 97 -13.01 -7.43 -4.41
CA ARG A 97 -12.17 -6.24 -4.49
C ARG A 97 -10.70 -6.64 -4.43
N THR A 98 -9.82 -5.83 -4.97
CA THR A 98 -8.37 -6.10 -5.01
C THR A 98 -7.65 -5.11 -4.10
N PRO A 99 -7.38 -5.45 -2.83
CA PRO A 99 -6.81 -4.52 -1.85
C PRO A 99 -5.32 -4.25 -2.06
N VAL A 100 -4.83 -3.16 -1.43
CA VAL A 100 -3.42 -2.82 -1.32
C VAL A 100 -2.98 -2.94 0.15
N PRO A 101 -2.46 -4.11 0.59
CA PRO A 101 -2.19 -4.35 2.02
C PRO A 101 -1.14 -3.41 2.62
N CYS A 102 -0.22 -2.86 1.81
CA CYS A 102 0.76 -1.88 2.26
C CYS A 102 0.12 -0.60 2.80
N VAL A 103 -1.02 -0.18 2.25
CA VAL A 103 -1.80 0.98 2.71
C VAL A 103 -2.33 0.75 4.13
N ALA A 104 -2.96 -0.39 4.36
CA ALA A 104 -3.44 -0.78 5.69
C ALA A 104 -2.28 -0.93 6.70
N CYS A 105 -1.17 -1.56 6.29
CA CYS A 105 0.03 -1.71 7.11
C CYS A 105 0.61 -0.35 7.53
N ASN A 106 0.76 0.59 6.62
CA ASN A 106 1.28 1.91 6.93
C ASN A 106 0.36 2.64 7.93
N ARG A 107 -0.94 2.71 7.64
CA ARG A 107 -1.92 3.42 8.48
C ARG A 107 -2.08 2.81 9.87
N LYS A 108 -2.27 1.48 9.96
CA LYS A 108 -2.70 0.80 11.18
C LYS A 108 -1.55 0.24 12.00
N VAL A 109 -0.47 -0.23 11.35
CA VAL A 109 0.64 -0.91 12.03
C VAL A 109 1.83 0.03 12.21
N LYS A 110 2.45 0.53 11.12
CA LYS A 110 3.66 1.35 11.23
C LYS A 110 3.39 2.71 11.87
N PHE A 111 2.40 3.45 11.38
CA PHE A 111 2.04 4.76 11.91
C PHE A 111 0.79 4.72 12.82
N GLY A 112 0.31 3.53 13.16
CA GLY A 112 -0.69 3.26 14.17
C GLY A 112 -0.06 2.68 15.42
N SER A 113 -0.05 1.35 15.55
CA SER A 113 0.38 0.67 16.77
C SER A 113 1.87 0.88 17.11
N LEU A 114 2.77 0.96 16.12
CA LEU A 114 4.18 1.27 16.39
C LEU A 114 4.35 2.71 16.88
N LEU A 115 3.63 3.68 16.33
CA LEU A 115 3.66 5.07 16.81
C LEU A 115 3.13 5.18 18.24
N ALA A 116 2.07 4.45 18.59
CA ALA A 116 1.57 4.41 19.97
C ALA A 116 2.62 3.86 20.95
N ARG A 117 3.35 2.80 20.56
CA ARG A 117 4.47 2.27 21.35
C ARG A 117 5.65 3.23 21.42
N ALA A 118 5.96 3.93 20.31
CA ALA A 118 7.02 4.92 20.28
C ALA A 118 6.79 6.03 21.31
N ARG A 119 5.56 6.52 21.42
CA ARG A 119 5.16 7.51 22.44
C ARG A 119 5.33 6.99 23.86
N ALA A 120 5.04 5.71 24.10
CA ALA A 120 5.26 5.09 25.41
C ALA A 120 6.76 4.91 25.74
N TRP A 121 7.66 5.07 24.79
CA TRP A 121 9.11 5.08 24.94
C TRP A 121 9.70 6.50 24.85
N ASP A 122 8.87 7.53 25.02
CA ASP A 122 9.23 8.95 24.94
C ASP A 122 9.83 9.35 23.58
N ALA A 123 9.50 8.62 22.52
CA ALA A 123 9.92 8.98 21.18
C ALA A 123 8.93 9.96 20.52
N VAL A 124 9.47 10.99 19.87
CA VAL A 124 8.68 12.05 19.23
C VAL A 124 8.15 11.65 17.87
N ALA A 125 8.79 10.67 17.21
CA ALA A 125 8.37 10.22 15.87
C ALA A 125 8.81 8.77 15.56
N VAL A 126 8.17 8.22 14.52
CA VAL A 126 8.55 6.97 13.85
C VAL A 126 9.15 7.31 12.49
N ALA A 127 10.36 6.83 12.24
CA ALA A 127 11.02 6.94 10.95
C ALA A 127 11.00 5.62 10.19
N THR A 128 11.00 5.70 8.87
CA THR A 128 11.05 4.53 7.97
C THR A 128 11.83 4.86 6.71
N GLY A 129 12.22 3.82 5.96
CA GLY A 129 12.87 3.95 4.66
C GLY A 129 11.93 4.21 3.48
N HIS A 130 10.79 4.88 3.67
CA HIS A 130 9.90 5.22 2.57
C HIS A 130 10.45 6.39 1.73
N TYR A 131 10.31 6.27 0.42
CA TYR A 131 10.57 7.35 -0.54
C TYR A 131 9.35 8.25 -0.63
N ALA A 132 9.23 9.17 0.30
CA ALA A 132 8.26 10.25 0.36
C ALA A 132 8.84 11.39 1.19
N ARG A 133 8.25 12.59 1.12
CA ARG A 133 8.74 13.76 1.85
C ARG A 133 7.60 14.37 2.65
N ILE A 134 7.93 14.94 3.79
CA ILE A 134 6.97 15.66 4.63
C ILE A 134 7.50 17.06 4.92
N THR A 135 6.65 18.05 4.73
CA THR A 135 6.90 19.44 5.17
C THR A 135 5.73 19.94 6.02
N ARG A 136 5.93 21.02 6.73
CA ARG A 136 4.85 21.70 7.44
C ARG A 136 4.58 23.04 6.74
N ASP A 137 3.33 23.25 6.36
CA ASP A 137 2.88 24.52 5.84
C ASP A 137 2.77 25.54 6.98
N ALA A 138 3.49 26.65 6.88
CA ALA A 138 3.54 27.68 7.90
C ALA A 138 2.20 28.43 8.04
N ALA A 139 1.43 28.57 6.95
CA ALA A 139 0.19 29.34 6.94
C ALA A 139 -0.97 28.56 7.59
N THR A 140 -1.07 27.26 7.29
CA THR A 140 -2.19 26.41 7.77
C THR A 140 -1.79 25.53 8.96
N GLY A 141 -0.50 25.40 9.23
CA GLY A 141 0.05 24.47 10.23
C GLY A 141 -0.04 22.98 9.82
N ARG A 142 -0.58 22.67 8.63
CA ARG A 142 -0.76 21.30 8.17
C ARG A 142 0.56 20.64 7.77
N HIS A 143 0.63 19.36 7.98
CA HIS A 143 1.70 18.53 7.44
C HIS A 143 1.34 18.12 6.01
N LEU A 144 2.23 18.39 5.08
CA LEU A 144 2.09 18.14 3.66
C LEU A 144 2.91 16.91 3.31
N LEU A 145 2.31 15.97 2.57
CA LEU A 145 2.99 14.81 2.02
C LEU A 145 3.34 15.07 0.56
N TRP A 146 4.58 14.79 0.20
CA TRP A 146 5.10 14.96 -1.15
C TRP A 146 5.64 13.65 -1.68
N ARG A 147 5.69 13.51 -3.00
CA ARG A 147 6.41 12.42 -3.66
C ARG A 147 7.86 12.39 -3.21
N GLY A 148 8.45 11.19 -3.20
CA GLY A 148 9.89 11.03 -3.08
C GLY A 148 10.64 11.67 -4.26
N ARG A 149 11.87 12.10 -4.04
CA ARG A 149 12.73 12.66 -5.10
C ARG A 149 12.99 11.64 -6.23
N ASP A 150 13.12 10.36 -5.91
CA ASP A 150 13.19 9.28 -6.91
C ASP A 150 11.78 8.91 -7.37
N ALA A 151 11.37 9.40 -8.55
CA ALA A 151 10.06 9.12 -9.13
C ALA A 151 9.81 7.63 -9.40
N ARG A 152 10.88 6.82 -9.59
CA ARG A 152 10.77 5.37 -9.82
C ARG A 152 10.54 4.59 -8.52
N LYS A 153 10.88 5.21 -7.38
CA LYS A 153 10.77 4.63 -6.03
C LYS A 153 9.72 5.32 -5.17
N ASP A 154 9.05 6.33 -5.71
CA ASP A 154 8.01 7.07 -4.98
C ASP A 154 6.98 6.12 -4.36
N GLN A 155 6.78 6.27 -3.05
CA GLN A 155 5.87 5.47 -2.23
C GLN A 155 4.79 6.33 -1.56
N SER A 156 4.64 7.58 -1.99
CA SER A 156 3.62 8.48 -1.46
C SER A 156 2.20 7.93 -1.64
N ASP A 157 1.98 7.11 -2.68
CA ASP A 157 0.72 6.43 -2.96
C ASP A 157 0.34 5.32 -1.96
N PHE A 158 1.24 4.90 -1.08
CA PHE A 158 0.94 4.01 0.05
C PHE A 158 0.73 4.75 1.37
N LEU A 159 0.93 6.09 1.38
CA LEU A 159 0.93 6.92 2.58
C LEU A 159 -0.24 7.91 2.62
N TRP A 160 -1.07 7.96 1.59
CA TRP A 160 -2.24 8.84 1.51
C TRP A 160 -3.23 8.70 2.68
N PRO A 161 -3.40 7.54 3.36
CA PRO A 161 -4.38 7.43 4.44
C PRO A 161 -3.84 7.92 5.79
N LEU A 162 -2.60 8.43 5.86
CA LEU A 162 -2.06 8.96 7.10
C LEU A 162 -2.79 10.24 7.52
N THR A 163 -3.17 10.29 8.79
CA THR A 163 -3.78 11.47 9.39
C THR A 163 -2.75 12.57 9.62
N GLN A 164 -3.20 13.80 9.87
CA GLN A 164 -2.33 14.92 10.23
C GLN A 164 -1.47 14.61 11.47
N GLU A 165 -2.03 13.93 12.45
CA GLU A 165 -1.31 13.49 13.65
C GLU A 165 -0.21 12.47 13.32
N GLN A 166 -0.50 11.50 12.44
CA GLN A 166 0.47 10.51 11.99
C GLN A 166 1.58 11.14 11.15
N LEU A 167 1.23 12.08 10.25
CA LEU A 167 2.21 12.80 9.44
C LEU A 167 3.13 13.69 10.30
N ALA A 168 2.60 14.34 11.35
CA ALA A 168 3.39 15.10 12.30
C ALA A 168 4.49 14.28 12.97
N ALA A 169 4.19 13.01 13.24
CA ALA A 169 5.07 12.07 13.92
C ALA A 169 5.73 11.06 12.97
N ALA A 170 5.71 11.28 11.66
CA ALA A 170 6.41 10.45 10.67
C ALA A 170 7.67 11.13 10.17
N ARG A 171 8.72 10.34 9.88
CA ARG A 171 9.97 10.82 9.24
C ARG A 171 10.37 9.86 8.14
N PHE A 172 10.77 10.43 6.99
CA PHE A 172 11.20 9.69 5.80
C PHE A 172 12.59 10.17 5.35
N PRO A 173 13.66 9.79 6.07
CA PRO A 173 15.01 10.36 5.84
C PRO A 173 15.54 10.15 4.43
N VAL A 174 15.15 9.08 3.74
CA VAL A 174 15.59 8.76 2.37
C VAL A 174 14.72 9.42 1.29
N GLY A 175 13.68 10.15 1.66
CA GLY A 175 12.75 10.76 0.70
C GLY A 175 13.37 11.81 -0.21
N GLU A 176 14.46 12.46 0.23
CA GLU A 176 15.24 13.45 -0.56
C GLU A 176 16.38 12.81 -1.37
N LEU A 177 16.50 11.47 -1.35
CA LEU A 177 17.55 10.74 -2.05
C LEU A 177 16.97 9.91 -3.20
N VAL A 178 17.76 9.72 -4.26
CA VAL A 178 17.48 8.68 -5.25
C VAL A 178 18.11 7.35 -4.80
N LYS A 179 17.63 6.24 -5.33
CA LYS A 179 18.05 4.89 -4.91
C LYS A 179 19.56 4.66 -5.00
N ASP A 180 20.17 5.19 -6.04
CA ASP A 180 21.62 5.05 -6.22
C ASP A 180 22.40 5.81 -5.14
N GLU A 181 21.92 6.98 -4.71
CA GLU A 181 22.50 7.74 -3.58
C GLU A 181 22.32 6.95 -2.27
N VAL A 182 21.16 6.34 -2.04
CA VAL A 182 20.93 5.49 -0.85
C VAL A 182 21.89 4.30 -0.81
N ARG A 183 22.13 3.63 -1.95
CA ARG A 183 23.12 2.55 -2.02
C ARG A 183 24.55 3.05 -1.83
N ALA A 184 24.89 4.20 -2.42
CA ALA A 184 26.20 4.83 -2.23
C ALA A 184 26.45 5.16 -0.75
N GLU A 185 25.44 5.70 -0.08
CA GLU A 185 25.49 6.02 1.35
C GLU A 185 25.65 4.78 2.22
N ALA A 186 24.92 3.71 1.91
CA ALA A 186 25.07 2.43 2.59
C ALA A 186 26.48 1.86 2.47
N ARG A 187 27.11 1.98 1.27
CA ARG A 187 28.50 1.56 1.04
C ARG A 187 29.49 2.46 1.78
N ARG A 188 29.30 3.79 1.74
CA ARG A 188 30.12 4.77 2.47
C ARG A 188 30.21 4.43 3.96
N LEU A 189 29.08 4.04 4.52
CA LEU A 189 28.93 3.68 5.94
C LEU A 189 29.29 2.22 6.25
N GLY A 190 29.61 1.41 5.24
CA GLY A 190 29.93 -0.01 5.40
C GLY A 190 28.78 -0.84 5.98
N LEU A 191 27.52 -0.43 5.70
CA LEU A 191 26.35 -1.11 6.27
C LEU A 191 26.22 -2.54 5.70
N ALA A 192 25.94 -3.50 6.57
CA ALA A 192 25.77 -4.91 6.22
C ALA A 192 24.69 -5.17 5.16
N THR A 193 23.76 -4.22 4.99
CA THR A 193 22.61 -4.31 4.07
C THR A 193 22.83 -3.61 2.71
N ALA A 194 24.04 -3.06 2.44
CA ALA A 194 24.30 -2.26 1.23
C ALA A 194 23.95 -2.99 -0.08
N GLU A 195 24.21 -4.29 -0.15
CA GLU A 195 23.97 -5.12 -1.33
C GLU A 195 22.72 -6.00 -1.22
N THR A 196 21.89 -5.79 -0.17
CA THR A 196 20.63 -6.55 0.00
C THR A 196 19.66 -6.27 -1.16
N PRO A 197 19.12 -7.33 -1.80
CA PRO A 197 18.09 -7.17 -2.83
C PRO A 197 16.83 -6.50 -2.29
N GLU A 198 16.09 -5.84 -3.16
CA GLU A 198 14.82 -5.23 -2.81
C GLU A 198 13.70 -6.26 -2.70
N SER A 199 12.84 -6.10 -1.71
CA SER A 199 11.59 -6.83 -1.64
C SER A 199 10.59 -6.21 -2.61
N GLN A 200 10.07 -6.99 -3.56
CA GLN A 200 9.14 -6.52 -4.60
C GLN A 200 7.71 -7.04 -4.39
N GLU A 201 7.49 -7.93 -3.42
CA GLU A 201 6.23 -8.67 -3.25
C GLU A 201 5.54 -8.35 -1.93
N ILE A 202 4.32 -8.84 -1.79
CA ILE A 202 3.54 -8.72 -0.55
C ILE A 202 4.29 -9.48 0.55
N CYS A 203 4.68 -8.79 1.62
CA CYS A 203 5.63 -9.29 2.62
C CYS A 203 5.17 -10.58 3.36
N PHE A 204 3.88 -10.89 3.37
CA PHE A 204 3.32 -12.10 3.97
C PHE A 204 2.92 -13.17 2.94
N ILE A 205 3.23 -12.96 1.65
CA ILE A 205 3.02 -13.90 0.54
C ILE A 205 4.35 -14.05 -0.22
N PRO A 206 5.33 -14.77 0.36
CA PRO A 206 6.71 -14.79 -0.15
C PRO A 206 6.87 -15.56 -1.46
N ASP A 207 5.87 -16.31 -1.88
CA ASP A 207 5.82 -17.10 -3.13
C ASP A 207 5.00 -16.43 -4.23
N ASP A 208 4.52 -15.19 -3.99
CA ASP A 208 3.60 -14.43 -4.86
C ASP A 208 2.29 -15.18 -5.20
N ASP A 209 2.00 -16.28 -4.48
CA ASP A 209 0.76 -17.04 -4.61
C ASP A 209 -0.32 -16.56 -3.63
N TYR A 210 -0.87 -15.35 -3.88
CA TYR A 210 -1.96 -14.85 -3.05
C TYR A 210 -3.21 -15.74 -3.10
N ARG A 211 -3.44 -16.47 -4.20
CA ARG A 211 -4.56 -17.40 -4.34
C ARG A 211 -4.41 -18.61 -3.41
N GLY A 212 -3.23 -19.22 -3.40
CA GLY A 212 -2.90 -20.30 -2.47
C GLY A 212 -2.97 -19.85 -1.02
N PHE A 213 -2.48 -18.64 -0.74
CA PHE A 213 -2.61 -18.03 0.59
C PHE A 213 -4.08 -17.90 1.01
N LEU A 214 -4.94 -17.30 0.17
CA LEU A 214 -6.37 -17.14 0.46
C LEU A 214 -7.08 -18.48 0.61
N ARG A 215 -6.75 -19.51 -0.21
CA ARG A 215 -7.32 -20.85 -0.09
C ARG A 215 -6.99 -21.52 1.25
N ARG A 216 -5.81 -21.28 1.79
CA ARG A 216 -5.44 -21.77 3.13
C ARG A 216 -6.08 -20.97 4.25
N ARG A 217 -6.27 -19.65 4.07
CA ARG A 217 -6.78 -18.73 5.10
C ARG A 217 -8.29 -18.74 5.21
N ALA A 218 -8.98 -18.73 4.09
CA ALA A 218 -10.43 -18.57 3.98
C ALA A 218 -10.97 -19.44 2.81
N PRO A 219 -10.91 -20.77 2.92
CA PRO A 219 -11.37 -21.69 1.86
C PRO A 219 -12.85 -21.47 1.49
N GLU A 220 -13.64 -20.93 2.39
CA GLU A 220 -15.07 -20.65 2.20
C GLU A 220 -15.35 -19.56 1.17
N VAL A 221 -14.37 -18.69 0.83
CA VAL A 221 -14.54 -17.66 -0.22
C VAL A 221 -14.39 -18.25 -1.63
N PHE A 222 -13.88 -19.49 -1.74
CA PHE A 222 -13.70 -20.17 -3.02
C PHE A 222 -14.91 -21.06 -3.34
N ARG A 223 -16.01 -20.43 -3.73
CA ARG A 223 -17.21 -21.12 -4.17
C ARG A 223 -17.31 -21.08 -5.70
N PRO A 224 -17.60 -22.22 -6.36
CA PRO A 224 -17.82 -22.23 -7.81
C PRO A 224 -18.98 -21.32 -8.20
N GLY A 225 -18.78 -20.57 -9.30
CA GLY A 225 -19.77 -19.65 -9.82
C GLY A 225 -19.67 -19.50 -11.34
N PRO A 226 -20.60 -18.78 -11.98
CA PRO A 226 -20.62 -18.58 -13.42
C PRO A 226 -19.60 -17.51 -13.85
N ILE A 227 -19.02 -17.71 -15.04
CA ILE A 227 -18.39 -16.66 -15.81
C ILE A 227 -19.39 -16.22 -16.87
N VAL A 228 -19.78 -14.94 -16.85
CA VAL A 228 -20.83 -14.42 -17.71
C VAL A 228 -20.31 -13.29 -18.60
N ASP A 229 -20.96 -13.07 -19.76
CA ASP A 229 -20.72 -11.85 -20.56
C ASP A 229 -21.53 -10.66 -20.00
N GLY A 230 -21.31 -9.45 -20.55
CA GLY A 230 -22.00 -8.22 -20.13
C GLY A 230 -23.53 -8.26 -20.29
N ARG A 231 -24.09 -9.31 -20.95
CA ARG A 231 -25.54 -9.56 -21.10
C ARG A 231 -26.05 -10.60 -20.12
N GLY A 232 -25.17 -11.12 -19.24
CA GLY A 232 -25.51 -12.16 -18.27
C GLY A 232 -25.54 -13.60 -18.83
N ARG A 233 -25.11 -13.82 -20.08
CA ARG A 233 -25.04 -15.16 -20.66
C ARG A 233 -23.83 -15.90 -20.09
N GLU A 234 -24.03 -17.10 -19.56
CA GLU A 234 -22.97 -17.96 -19.05
C GLU A 234 -22.04 -18.44 -20.18
N LEU A 235 -20.75 -18.21 -20.01
CA LEU A 235 -19.69 -18.64 -20.91
C LEU A 235 -18.83 -19.77 -20.32
N GLY A 236 -18.88 -19.98 -19.02
CA GLY A 236 -18.13 -20.99 -18.29
C GLY A 236 -18.30 -20.85 -16.78
N ARG A 237 -17.47 -21.55 -16.02
CA ARG A 237 -17.51 -21.53 -14.56
C ARG A 237 -16.12 -21.33 -13.97
N HIS A 238 -16.08 -20.69 -12.81
CA HIS A 238 -14.86 -20.49 -12.01
C HIS A 238 -14.92 -21.24 -10.70
N GLY A 239 -13.75 -21.45 -10.05
CA GLY A 239 -13.63 -22.11 -8.76
C GLY A 239 -13.73 -21.18 -7.55
N GLY A 240 -13.70 -19.85 -7.76
CA GLY A 240 -13.81 -18.84 -6.71
C GLY A 240 -13.61 -17.46 -7.29
N ILE A 241 -14.43 -16.48 -6.87
CA ILE A 241 -14.35 -15.09 -7.34
C ILE A 241 -13.01 -14.41 -6.96
N ALA A 242 -12.43 -14.82 -5.82
CA ALA A 242 -11.15 -14.32 -5.33
C ALA A 242 -9.93 -14.68 -6.22
N ASP A 243 -10.09 -15.58 -7.19
CA ASP A 243 -9.05 -15.88 -8.17
C ASP A 243 -8.93 -14.81 -9.26
N PHE A 244 -9.83 -13.82 -9.29
CA PHE A 244 -9.97 -12.88 -10.40
C PHE A 244 -9.78 -11.44 -9.94
N THR A 245 -9.29 -10.62 -10.88
CA THR A 245 -9.11 -9.18 -10.71
C THR A 245 -9.58 -8.48 -11.98
N VAL A 246 -10.19 -7.31 -11.86
CA VAL A 246 -10.60 -6.49 -13.01
C VAL A 246 -9.39 -6.19 -13.90
N GLY A 247 -9.55 -6.39 -15.22
CA GLY A 247 -8.47 -6.28 -16.20
C GLY A 247 -7.72 -7.59 -16.50
N GLN A 248 -7.95 -8.66 -15.72
CA GLN A 248 -7.30 -9.95 -15.94
C GLN A 248 -7.73 -10.57 -17.27
N ARG A 249 -6.74 -11.01 -18.08
CA ARG A 249 -6.96 -11.70 -19.37
C ARG A 249 -6.68 -13.20 -19.30
N ARG A 250 -5.62 -13.58 -18.54
CA ARG A 250 -5.14 -14.97 -18.48
C ARG A 250 -5.86 -15.74 -17.37
N GLY A 251 -5.94 -17.07 -17.51
CA GLY A 251 -6.51 -17.93 -16.48
C GLY A 251 -8.03 -17.91 -16.39
N LEU A 252 -8.74 -17.44 -17.42
CA LEU A 252 -10.22 -17.46 -17.47
C LEU A 252 -10.78 -18.84 -17.75
N GLY A 253 -10.00 -19.76 -18.35
CA GLY A 253 -10.48 -21.11 -18.74
C GLY A 253 -11.52 -21.11 -19.85
N LEU A 254 -11.64 -20.04 -20.63
CA LEU A 254 -12.63 -19.89 -21.69
C LEU A 254 -12.00 -20.10 -23.08
N ALA A 255 -12.67 -20.90 -23.92
CA ALA A 255 -12.30 -21.14 -25.31
C ALA A 255 -13.25 -20.39 -26.26
N THR A 256 -13.11 -19.05 -26.34
CA THR A 256 -14.06 -18.18 -27.07
C THR A 256 -13.55 -17.71 -28.44
N GLY A 257 -12.31 -18.06 -28.81
CA GLY A 257 -11.69 -17.59 -30.07
C GLY A 257 -11.33 -16.11 -30.09
N ARG A 258 -11.69 -15.32 -29.08
CA ARG A 258 -11.35 -13.90 -28.89
C ARG A 258 -10.81 -13.63 -27.51
N SER A 259 -10.00 -12.57 -27.38
CA SER A 259 -9.50 -12.13 -26.08
C SER A 259 -10.63 -11.53 -25.25
N LEU A 260 -10.87 -12.11 -24.06
CA LEU A 260 -11.78 -11.57 -23.04
C LEU A 260 -10.99 -11.13 -21.82
N TYR A 261 -11.55 -10.16 -21.11
CA TYR A 261 -11.01 -9.58 -19.88
C TYR A 261 -12.08 -9.61 -18.80
N VAL A 262 -11.66 -9.73 -17.54
CA VAL A 262 -12.56 -9.51 -16.41
C VAL A 262 -12.93 -8.03 -16.39
N THR A 263 -14.20 -7.69 -16.60
CA THR A 263 -14.70 -6.31 -16.61
C THR A 263 -15.35 -5.94 -15.27
N ALA A 264 -15.92 -6.92 -14.56
CA ALA A 264 -16.45 -6.73 -13.21
C ALA A 264 -16.44 -8.04 -12.43
N LEU A 265 -16.48 -7.91 -11.09
CA LEU A 265 -16.71 -9.00 -10.15
C LEU A 265 -18.02 -8.73 -9.39
N ASP A 266 -18.96 -9.67 -9.44
CA ASP A 266 -20.26 -9.61 -8.76
C ASP A 266 -20.29 -10.65 -7.62
N PRO A 267 -19.92 -10.28 -6.39
CA PRO A 267 -19.92 -11.23 -5.28
C PRO A 267 -21.33 -11.60 -4.81
N ASP A 268 -22.34 -10.78 -5.07
CA ASP A 268 -23.73 -11.06 -4.66
C ASP A 268 -24.27 -12.25 -5.45
N ARG A 269 -23.91 -12.32 -6.74
CA ARG A 269 -24.21 -13.45 -7.62
C ARG A 269 -23.10 -14.49 -7.70
N ASN A 270 -21.98 -14.24 -7.01
CA ASN A 270 -20.75 -15.02 -7.12
C ASN A 270 -20.35 -15.21 -8.60
N ALA A 271 -20.39 -14.13 -9.40
CA ALA A 271 -20.17 -14.16 -10.84
C ALA A 271 -18.95 -13.34 -11.26
N VAL A 272 -18.21 -13.84 -12.25
CA VAL A 272 -17.15 -13.12 -12.94
C VAL A 272 -17.71 -12.62 -14.28
N VAL A 273 -17.74 -11.29 -14.46
CA VAL A 273 -18.20 -10.69 -15.72
C VAL A 273 -16.99 -10.49 -16.62
N VAL A 274 -17.12 -10.93 -17.87
CA VAL A 274 -16.05 -10.80 -18.86
C VAL A 274 -16.56 -10.11 -20.13
N GLY A 275 -15.68 -9.31 -20.73
CA GLY A 275 -15.98 -8.56 -21.95
C GLY A 275 -14.73 -8.28 -22.79
N PRO A 276 -14.89 -7.61 -23.94
CA PRO A 276 -13.77 -7.13 -24.75
C PRO A 276 -13.00 -6.02 -24.04
N ALA A 277 -11.82 -5.64 -24.58
CA ALA A 277 -10.91 -4.67 -23.93
C ALA A 277 -11.53 -3.28 -23.77
N GLU A 278 -12.41 -2.90 -24.65
CA GLU A 278 -13.09 -1.60 -24.70
C GLU A 278 -14.02 -1.39 -23.48
N GLU A 279 -14.57 -2.46 -22.93
CA GLU A 279 -15.41 -2.43 -21.72
C GLU A 279 -14.61 -2.20 -20.43
N LEU A 280 -13.28 -2.16 -20.50
CA LEU A 280 -12.42 -1.82 -19.36
C LEU A 280 -12.21 -0.31 -19.19
N GLU A 281 -12.56 0.48 -20.19
CA GLU A 281 -12.36 1.93 -20.17
C GLU A 281 -13.43 2.62 -19.31
N ALA A 282 -13.00 3.48 -18.42
CA ALA A 282 -13.88 4.26 -17.54
C ALA A 282 -13.43 5.73 -17.51
N ASP A 283 -14.37 6.64 -17.71
CA ASP A 283 -14.16 8.09 -17.67
C ASP A 283 -14.26 8.65 -16.25
N ARG A 284 -14.73 7.85 -15.30
CA ARG A 284 -14.92 8.24 -13.89
C ARG A 284 -14.76 7.07 -12.93
N LEU A 285 -14.56 7.39 -11.67
CA LEU A 285 -14.67 6.47 -10.54
C LEU A 285 -15.27 7.19 -9.32
N TRP A 286 -15.72 6.38 -8.36
CA TRP A 286 -15.96 6.83 -6.99
C TRP A 286 -14.84 6.36 -6.09
N ALA A 287 -14.33 7.28 -5.26
CA ALA A 287 -13.39 6.98 -4.18
C ALA A 287 -14.16 6.96 -2.86
N GLU A 288 -13.95 5.94 -2.05
CA GLU A 288 -14.45 5.79 -0.68
C GLU A 288 -13.33 6.05 0.33
N ASP A 289 -13.68 6.28 1.60
CA ASP A 289 -12.74 6.55 2.68
C ASP A 289 -11.74 7.67 2.35
N VAL A 290 -12.24 8.72 1.68
CA VAL A 290 -11.40 9.83 1.21
C VAL A 290 -10.74 10.53 2.36
N ASN A 291 -9.40 10.63 2.32
CA ASN A 291 -8.57 11.40 3.24
C ASN A 291 -7.90 12.55 2.48
N LEU A 292 -8.16 13.79 2.90
CA LEU A 292 -7.51 14.99 2.36
C LEU A 292 -6.32 15.37 3.25
N ILE A 293 -5.12 15.42 2.67
CA ILE A 293 -3.87 15.73 3.38
C ILE A 293 -3.55 17.22 3.33
N SER A 294 -3.43 17.78 2.11
CA SER A 294 -2.93 19.15 1.95
C SER A 294 -3.95 20.23 2.30
N VAL A 295 -5.24 19.89 2.25
CA VAL A 295 -6.36 20.79 2.62
C VAL A 295 -7.24 20.13 3.67
N ALA A 296 -7.98 20.93 4.44
CA ALA A 296 -8.95 20.41 5.41
C ALA A 296 -10.24 19.94 4.74
N THR A 297 -10.70 20.70 3.74
CA THR A 297 -11.93 20.47 2.99
C THR A 297 -11.72 20.84 1.52
N LEU A 298 -12.57 20.30 0.67
CA LEU A 298 -12.64 20.65 -0.74
C LEU A 298 -14.07 21.17 -1.02
N GLU A 299 -14.21 22.45 -1.35
CA GLU A 299 -15.51 23.09 -1.50
C GLU A 299 -15.99 23.15 -2.96
N ARG A 300 -15.11 22.96 -3.90
CA ARG A 300 -15.38 23.03 -5.36
C ARG A 300 -14.61 21.96 -6.12
N PRO A 301 -15.08 21.56 -7.32
CA PRO A 301 -14.33 20.67 -8.20
C PRO A 301 -12.92 21.23 -8.44
N THR A 302 -11.93 20.38 -8.28
CA THR A 302 -10.51 20.77 -8.31
C THR A 302 -9.76 19.90 -9.32
N GLN A 303 -8.95 20.55 -10.16
CA GLN A 303 -8.06 19.85 -11.09
C GLN A 303 -6.94 19.18 -10.32
N VAL A 304 -6.73 17.91 -10.60
CA VAL A 304 -5.72 17.05 -9.97
C VAL A 304 -5.10 16.14 -11.01
N GLU A 305 -4.01 15.50 -10.64
CA GLU A 305 -3.52 14.29 -11.30
C GLU A 305 -3.90 13.10 -10.43
N ALA A 306 -4.60 12.10 -10.99
CA ALA A 306 -5.04 10.91 -10.28
C ALA A 306 -4.19 9.68 -10.65
N LYS A 307 -3.72 8.94 -9.64
CA LYS A 307 -2.98 7.67 -9.77
C LYS A 307 -3.85 6.55 -9.21
N ILE A 308 -4.24 5.58 -10.05
CA ILE A 308 -5.18 4.51 -9.69
C ILE A 308 -4.50 3.14 -9.45
N ARG A 309 -3.18 3.07 -9.60
CA ARG A 309 -2.37 1.88 -9.26
C ARG A 309 -0.90 2.26 -9.08
N HIS A 310 -0.19 1.47 -8.29
CA HIS A 310 1.25 1.65 -8.13
C HIS A 310 1.98 1.48 -9.47
N GLY A 311 3.03 2.27 -9.70
CA GLY A 311 3.81 2.26 -10.95
C GLY A 311 3.16 2.97 -12.15
N GLN A 312 1.89 3.41 -12.06
CA GLN A 312 1.27 4.21 -13.11
C GLN A 312 1.72 5.67 -13.03
N VAL A 313 1.87 6.30 -14.19
CA VAL A 313 1.98 7.76 -14.28
C VAL A 313 0.61 8.36 -13.95
N PRO A 314 0.51 9.33 -13.04
CA PRO A 314 -0.76 10.00 -12.77
C PRO A 314 -1.33 10.70 -14.00
N VAL A 315 -2.65 10.73 -14.10
CA VAL A 315 -3.39 11.28 -15.25
C VAL A 315 -4.28 12.44 -14.83
N ALA A 316 -4.49 13.39 -15.73
CA ALA A 316 -5.33 14.56 -15.48
C ALA A 316 -6.78 14.13 -15.13
N ALA A 317 -7.30 14.70 -14.05
CA ALA A 317 -8.64 14.42 -13.56
C ALA A 317 -9.22 15.62 -12.80
N THR A 318 -10.55 15.60 -12.61
CA THR A 318 -11.27 16.52 -11.73
C THR A 318 -11.75 15.74 -10.52
N LEU A 319 -11.30 16.15 -9.33
CA LEU A 319 -11.81 15.65 -8.04
C LEU A 319 -12.98 16.55 -7.60
N PHE A 320 -14.14 15.94 -7.37
CA PHE A 320 -15.30 16.64 -6.84
C PHE A 320 -15.28 16.65 -5.30
N PRO A 321 -15.94 17.66 -4.68
CA PRO A 321 -16.02 17.72 -3.23
C PRO A 321 -16.52 16.42 -2.61
N PRO A 322 -15.86 15.92 -1.55
CA PRO A 322 -16.33 14.72 -0.85
C PRO A 322 -17.71 14.95 -0.24
N ILE A 323 -18.57 13.95 -0.36
CA ILE A 323 -19.89 13.87 0.27
C ILE A 323 -19.91 12.76 1.31
N ALA A 324 -20.92 12.73 2.18
CA ALA A 324 -21.11 11.62 3.10
C ALA A 324 -21.27 10.30 2.31
N GLY A 325 -20.49 9.32 2.69
CA GLY A 325 -20.54 7.98 2.10
C GLY A 325 -21.29 6.99 2.99
N PRO A 326 -21.42 5.75 2.56
CA PRO A 326 -21.94 4.67 3.39
C PRO A 326 -21.13 4.52 4.69
N GLY A 327 -21.81 4.30 5.82
CA GLY A 327 -21.18 4.29 7.13
C GLY A 327 -20.76 5.68 7.60
N HIS A 328 -19.56 5.82 8.14
CA HIS A 328 -19.00 7.10 8.63
C HIS A 328 -17.93 7.70 7.72
N GLY A 329 -17.72 7.13 6.52
CA GLY A 329 -16.71 7.56 5.57
C GLY A 329 -17.17 8.69 4.66
N CYS A 330 -16.24 9.31 3.95
CA CYS A 330 -16.50 10.24 2.86
C CYS A 330 -16.27 9.56 1.51
N ARG A 331 -17.07 9.91 0.50
CA ARG A 331 -16.86 9.47 -0.88
C ARG A 331 -16.74 10.68 -1.80
N ALA A 332 -15.94 10.54 -2.85
CA ALA A 332 -15.76 11.59 -3.86
C ALA A 332 -15.83 11.02 -5.27
N GLU A 333 -16.44 11.75 -6.19
CA GLU A 333 -16.37 11.45 -7.62
C GLU A 333 -15.04 11.97 -8.18
N VAL A 334 -14.43 11.16 -9.06
CA VAL A 334 -13.24 11.53 -9.84
C VAL A 334 -13.57 11.33 -11.31
N ARG A 335 -13.45 12.39 -12.11
CA ARG A 335 -13.63 12.33 -13.58
C ARG A 335 -12.29 12.52 -14.25
N PHE A 336 -11.93 11.56 -15.09
CA PHE A 336 -10.69 11.62 -15.85
C PHE A 336 -10.85 12.50 -17.10
N ALA A 337 -9.78 13.17 -17.49
CA ALA A 337 -9.75 13.90 -18.77
C ALA A 337 -9.78 12.94 -19.98
N GLU A 338 -9.19 11.75 -19.81
CA GLU A 338 -9.20 10.65 -20.78
C GLU A 338 -9.58 9.35 -20.06
N PRO A 339 -10.38 8.46 -20.68
CA PRO A 339 -10.80 7.22 -20.07
C PRO A 339 -9.60 6.39 -19.55
N GLN A 340 -9.76 5.78 -18.40
CA GLN A 340 -8.73 4.96 -17.77
C GLN A 340 -9.10 3.49 -17.81
N ARG A 341 -8.12 2.67 -18.19
CA ARG A 341 -8.33 1.24 -18.33
C ARG A 341 -8.25 0.51 -17.00
N ALA A 342 -9.19 -0.42 -16.80
CA ALA A 342 -9.22 -1.35 -15.67
C ALA A 342 -9.17 -0.62 -14.32
N VAL A 343 -10.07 0.32 -14.10
CA VAL A 343 -10.34 0.92 -12.79
C VAL A 343 -10.79 -0.18 -11.84
N THR A 344 -9.93 -0.54 -10.88
CA THR A 344 -10.08 -1.76 -10.08
C THR A 344 -10.57 -1.44 -8.68
N PRO A 345 -11.76 -1.91 -8.28
CA PRO A 345 -12.28 -1.74 -6.92
C PRO A 345 -11.33 -2.32 -5.86
N GLY A 346 -11.14 -1.59 -4.75
CA GLY A 346 -10.23 -1.95 -3.67
C GLY A 346 -8.80 -1.41 -3.83
N GLN A 347 -8.41 -0.99 -5.04
CA GLN A 347 -7.15 -0.26 -5.24
C GLN A 347 -7.25 1.16 -4.70
N SER A 348 -6.10 1.78 -4.41
CA SER A 348 -6.05 3.19 -4.06
C SER A 348 -6.20 4.07 -5.28
N VAL A 349 -6.90 5.20 -5.13
CA VAL A 349 -6.75 6.37 -5.98
C VAL A 349 -6.10 7.47 -5.17
N VAL A 350 -5.02 8.05 -5.69
CA VAL A 350 -4.27 9.12 -5.01
C VAL A 350 -4.24 10.36 -5.87
N PHE A 351 -4.53 11.49 -5.26
CA PHE A 351 -4.68 12.78 -5.91
C PHE A 351 -3.43 13.63 -5.69
N TYR A 352 -2.90 14.18 -6.77
CA TYR A 352 -1.70 15.00 -6.75
C TYR A 352 -1.95 16.38 -7.36
N GLN A 353 -1.17 17.37 -6.92
CA GLN A 353 -0.94 18.64 -7.57
C GLN A 353 0.58 18.82 -7.75
N GLY A 354 1.08 18.45 -8.92
CA GLY A 354 2.52 18.26 -9.12
C GLY A 354 3.05 17.14 -8.20
N ASP A 355 4.03 17.45 -7.34
CA ASP A 355 4.57 16.49 -6.37
C ASP A 355 3.79 16.44 -5.05
N LEU A 356 2.88 17.37 -4.81
CA LEU A 356 2.10 17.43 -3.58
C LEU A 356 0.97 16.42 -3.61
N VAL A 357 0.86 15.58 -2.56
CA VAL A 357 -0.29 14.71 -2.34
C VAL A 357 -1.44 15.51 -1.75
N LEU A 358 -2.48 15.75 -2.55
CA LEU A 358 -3.72 16.38 -2.08
C LEU A 358 -4.47 15.46 -1.11
N GLY A 359 -4.49 14.17 -1.41
CA GLY A 359 -5.16 13.14 -0.64
C GLY A 359 -5.31 11.84 -1.44
N GLY A 360 -6.23 10.99 -1.00
CA GLY A 360 -6.54 9.74 -1.69
C GLY A 360 -7.79 9.07 -1.14
N GLY A 361 -8.14 7.93 -1.72
CA GLY A 361 -9.25 7.09 -1.30
C GLY A 361 -9.12 5.68 -1.83
N VAL A 362 -10.07 4.82 -1.51
CA VAL A 362 -10.19 3.47 -2.05
C VAL A 362 -11.19 3.48 -3.20
N ILE A 363 -10.85 2.90 -4.33
CA ILE A 363 -11.74 2.82 -5.50
C ILE A 363 -12.95 1.94 -5.15
N ALA A 364 -14.13 2.53 -5.25
CA ALA A 364 -15.40 1.84 -5.04
C ALA A 364 -15.77 0.94 -6.23
N ARG A 365 -16.74 0.05 -6.05
CA ARG A 365 -17.32 -0.69 -7.18
C ARG A 365 -17.97 0.26 -8.17
N SER A 366 -17.79 0.00 -9.47
CA SER A 366 -18.58 0.59 -10.53
C SER A 366 -20.04 0.12 -10.37
N GLY A 367 -20.98 1.06 -10.28
CA GLY A 367 -22.41 0.77 -10.07
C GLY A 367 -23.01 1.35 -8.79
N GLY A 368 -22.19 1.93 -7.92
CA GLY A 368 -22.68 2.70 -6.76
C GLY A 368 -23.12 4.10 -7.16
N GLU A 369 -24.07 4.24 -8.09
CA GLU A 369 -24.85 5.49 -8.19
C GLU A 369 -25.58 5.69 -6.87
N ALA A 370 -25.50 6.92 -6.36
CA ALA A 370 -26.24 7.30 -5.16
C ALA A 370 -27.74 6.99 -5.35
N ALA A 371 -28.25 6.04 -4.53
CA ALA A 371 -29.67 5.97 -4.30
C ALA A 371 -30.07 7.16 -3.41
#